data_19bf5d0bdac64f99158e7e339afdfc41
#
_entry.id   19bf5d0bdac64f99158e7e339afdfc41
#
_cell.length_a   1.000
_cell.length_b   1.000
_cell.length_c   1.000
_cell.angle_alpha   90.00
_cell.angle_beta   90.00
_cell.angle_gamma   90.00
#
_symmetry.space_group_name_H-M   'P 1'
#
loop_
_entity.id
_entity.type
_entity.pdbx_description
1 polymer ?
#
loop_
_entity_poly.entity_id
_entity_poly.type
_entity_poly.pdbx_seq_one_letter_code
_entity_poly.pdbx_strand_id
1 'polypeptide(L)'
;MGDRLRPLWDFSDLDSSELRFRAQLELETTDAGRAEVLTQLARIEGLRGRFERCDALLDEAEALGGAEARVELERGRRERSSGRPGAGLTEFEHAFQLARASGDDVLAVDAAHMLAIVGDTEAWTARAVEMAASADDPGVRYWLGPLYNNVGWSRYEDGDAAGALDAFKLALASRERDDPRPYEREIARYAVGKALRALGRADEAAAAHEECLAWAAAAGVEDGYFHEELAEDYAALSRDADAREHARRALELTPDDDDSSRIARLRSLAGDIDR
;
A
#
# COMPACT_ATOMS: atom_id res chain seq x y z
N MET A 1 -20.67 1.10 -6.44
CA MET A 1 -20.04 0.77 -7.75
C MET A 1 -18.56 1.06 -7.60
N GLY A 2 -17.70 0.06 -7.70
CA GLY A 2 -16.26 0.23 -7.46
C GLY A 2 -15.63 1.32 -8.35
N ASP A 3 -14.47 1.85 -7.95
CA ASP A 3 -13.77 2.89 -8.72
C ASP A 3 -13.41 2.37 -10.12
N ARG A 4 -14.07 2.90 -11.16
CA ARG A 4 -13.92 2.51 -12.56
C ARG A 4 -12.50 2.74 -13.11
N LEU A 5 -11.75 3.65 -12.50
CA LEU A 5 -10.39 4.00 -12.91
C LEU A 5 -9.32 3.14 -12.24
N ARG A 6 -9.67 2.44 -11.16
CA ARG A 6 -8.73 1.59 -10.41
C ARG A 6 -8.04 0.50 -11.26
N PRO A 7 -8.72 -0.19 -12.19
CA PRO A 7 -8.06 -1.20 -13.03
C PRO A 7 -6.97 -0.66 -13.96
N LEU A 8 -6.88 0.66 -14.14
CA LEU A 8 -5.87 1.31 -14.98
C LEU A 8 -4.55 1.53 -14.24
N TRP A 9 -4.54 1.38 -12.90
CA TRP A 9 -3.35 1.56 -12.07
C TRP A 9 -2.45 0.33 -12.06
N ASP A 10 -1.17 0.61 -12.22
CA ASP A 10 -0.04 -0.22 -11.83
C ASP A 10 0.95 0.68 -11.09
N PHE A 11 1.00 0.55 -9.77
CA PHE A 11 1.85 1.41 -8.94
C PHE A 11 3.33 1.06 -9.06
N SER A 12 3.68 -0.12 -9.59
CA SER A 12 5.05 -0.51 -9.89
C SER A 12 5.54 0.03 -11.25
N ASP A 13 4.60 0.41 -12.14
CA ASP A 13 4.89 0.97 -13.46
C ASP A 13 4.00 2.19 -13.74
N LEU A 14 4.48 3.36 -13.28
CA LEU A 14 3.77 4.62 -13.45
C LEU A 14 3.67 5.05 -14.93
N ASP A 15 4.62 4.65 -15.77
CA ASP A 15 4.61 5.00 -17.19
C ASP A 15 3.51 4.23 -17.94
N SER A 16 3.36 2.95 -17.66
CA SER A 16 2.23 2.15 -18.18
C SER A 16 0.88 2.66 -17.64
N SER A 17 0.81 3.07 -16.37
CA SER A 17 -0.38 3.69 -15.80
C SER A 17 -0.74 4.98 -16.50
N GLU A 18 0.24 5.87 -16.75
CA GLU A 18 0.03 7.12 -17.47
C GLU A 18 -0.51 6.89 -18.87
N LEU A 19 0.07 5.94 -19.61
CA LEU A 19 -0.40 5.61 -20.96
C LEU A 19 -1.87 5.16 -20.96
N ARG A 20 -2.27 4.31 -20.01
CA ARG A 20 -3.67 3.88 -19.86
C ARG A 20 -4.59 5.02 -19.51
N PHE A 21 -4.21 5.93 -18.59
CA PHE A 21 -5.03 7.10 -18.26
C PHE A 21 -5.12 8.10 -19.39
N ARG A 22 -4.06 8.34 -20.16
CA ARG A 22 -4.12 9.19 -21.35
C ARG A 22 -5.06 8.63 -22.42
N ALA A 23 -4.99 7.31 -22.65
CA ALA A 23 -5.93 6.65 -23.57
C ALA A 23 -7.38 6.74 -23.06
N GLN A 24 -7.60 6.59 -21.74
CA GLN A 24 -8.93 6.77 -21.16
C GLN A 24 -9.43 8.21 -21.29
N LEU A 25 -8.57 9.21 -21.13
CA LEU A 25 -8.94 10.62 -21.28
C LEU A 25 -9.50 10.94 -22.69
N GLU A 26 -8.93 10.34 -23.73
CA GLU A 26 -9.43 10.48 -25.12
C GLU A 26 -10.82 9.83 -25.32
N LEU A 27 -11.16 8.85 -24.50
CA LEU A 27 -12.46 8.16 -24.56
C LEU A 27 -13.55 8.86 -23.75
N GLU A 28 -13.19 9.77 -22.84
CA GLU A 28 -14.16 10.46 -22.01
C GLU A 28 -14.94 11.51 -22.80
N THR A 29 -16.26 11.39 -22.72
CA THR A 29 -17.20 12.26 -23.47
C THR A 29 -17.85 13.35 -22.62
N THR A 30 -17.64 13.32 -21.30
CA THR A 30 -18.19 14.29 -20.35
C THR A 30 -17.09 15.03 -19.63
N ASP A 31 -17.34 16.28 -19.23
CA ASP A 31 -16.39 17.07 -18.45
C ASP A 31 -16.07 16.40 -17.10
N ALA A 32 -17.07 15.86 -16.41
CA ALA A 32 -16.87 15.12 -15.16
C ALA A 32 -15.98 13.88 -15.35
N GLY A 33 -16.20 13.09 -16.42
CA GLY A 33 -15.35 11.93 -16.72
C GLY A 33 -13.91 12.34 -17.03
N ARG A 34 -13.72 13.42 -17.79
CA ARG A 34 -12.39 13.98 -18.06
C ARG A 34 -11.71 14.48 -16.78
N ALA A 35 -12.47 15.21 -15.93
CA ALA A 35 -11.97 15.69 -14.64
C ALA A 35 -11.49 14.52 -13.75
N GLU A 36 -12.27 13.44 -13.64
CA GLU A 36 -11.85 12.26 -12.89
C GLU A 36 -10.51 11.67 -13.40
N VAL A 37 -10.33 11.53 -14.71
CA VAL A 37 -9.09 11.00 -15.28
C VAL A 37 -7.92 11.96 -15.05
N LEU A 38 -8.13 13.27 -15.16
CA LEU A 38 -7.09 14.27 -14.89
C LEU A 38 -6.60 14.20 -13.45
N THR A 39 -7.47 13.92 -12.46
CA THR A 39 -7.01 13.72 -11.07
C THR A 39 -6.07 12.53 -10.93
N GLN A 40 -6.25 11.45 -11.71
CA GLN A 40 -5.35 10.30 -11.68
C GLN A 40 -4.01 10.59 -12.37
N LEU A 41 -4.01 11.36 -13.46
CA LEU A 41 -2.79 11.87 -14.08
C LEU A 41 -2.04 12.81 -13.13
N ALA A 42 -2.76 13.67 -12.40
CA ALA A 42 -2.17 14.51 -11.35
C ALA A 42 -1.51 13.67 -10.25
N ARG A 43 -2.15 12.58 -9.81
CA ARG A 43 -1.57 11.65 -8.83
C ARG A 43 -0.26 11.03 -9.33
N ILE A 44 -0.18 10.64 -10.61
CA ILE A 44 1.07 10.13 -11.21
C ILE A 44 2.19 11.18 -11.13
N GLU A 45 1.88 12.43 -11.50
CA GLU A 45 2.86 13.52 -11.43
C GLU A 45 3.27 13.83 -9.98
N GLY A 46 2.34 13.75 -9.03
CA GLY A 46 2.63 13.86 -7.60
C GLY A 46 3.56 12.76 -7.08
N LEU A 47 3.34 11.50 -7.49
CA LEU A 47 4.20 10.37 -7.15
C LEU A 47 5.62 10.49 -7.74
N ARG A 48 5.74 11.17 -8.90
CA ARG A 48 7.04 11.50 -9.52
C ARG A 48 7.71 12.75 -8.93
N GLY A 49 7.09 13.41 -7.95
CA GLY A 49 7.58 14.67 -7.37
C GLY A 49 7.47 15.89 -8.30
N ARG A 50 6.69 15.81 -9.36
CA ARG A 50 6.50 16.89 -10.34
C ARG A 50 5.30 17.75 -9.95
N PHE A 51 5.42 18.44 -8.82
CA PHE A 51 4.31 19.12 -8.15
C PHE A 51 3.63 20.22 -8.97
N GLU A 52 4.38 21.02 -9.74
CA GLU A 52 3.77 22.05 -10.60
C GLU A 52 2.87 21.45 -11.70
N ARG A 53 3.25 20.27 -12.25
CA ARG A 53 2.42 19.57 -13.23
C ARG A 53 1.21 18.93 -12.57
N CYS A 54 1.37 18.41 -11.35
CA CYS A 54 0.26 17.91 -10.55
C CYS A 54 -0.78 19.02 -10.32
N ASP A 55 -0.33 20.19 -9.84
CA ASP A 55 -1.20 21.33 -9.58
C ASP A 55 -1.95 21.78 -10.86
N ALA A 56 -1.26 21.90 -11.99
CA ALA A 56 -1.88 22.31 -13.27
C ALA A 56 -2.98 21.33 -13.74
N LEU A 57 -2.77 20.01 -13.54
CA LEU A 57 -3.78 18.99 -13.87
C LEU A 57 -4.99 19.05 -12.93
N LEU A 58 -4.76 19.33 -11.63
CA LEU A 58 -5.86 19.51 -10.67
C LEU A 58 -6.67 20.77 -10.93
N ASP A 59 -6.02 21.88 -11.33
CA ASP A 59 -6.70 23.11 -11.71
C ASP A 59 -7.56 22.90 -13.00
N GLU A 60 -7.04 22.13 -13.97
CA GLU A 60 -7.80 21.74 -15.16
C GLU A 60 -9.01 20.87 -14.79
N ALA A 61 -8.83 19.89 -13.91
CA ALA A 61 -9.92 19.04 -13.44
C ALA A 61 -11.01 19.84 -12.71
N GLU A 62 -10.60 20.77 -11.83
CA GLU A 62 -11.52 21.67 -11.12
C GLU A 62 -12.31 22.55 -12.06
N ALA A 63 -11.66 23.11 -13.11
CA ALA A 63 -12.31 23.96 -14.09
C ALA A 63 -13.39 23.21 -14.91
N LEU A 64 -13.22 21.90 -15.13
CA LEU A 64 -14.23 21.06 -15.79
C LEU A 64 -15.41 20.74 -14.86
N GLY A 65 -15.16 20.59 -13.55
CA GLY A 65 -16.15 20.25 -12.54
C GLY A 65 -16.59 18.79 -12.53
N GLY A 66 -17.35 18.41 -11.51
CA GLY A 66 -17.93 17.07 -11.36
C GLY A 66 -16.99 16.02 -10.78
N ALA A 67 -15.79 16.42 -10.30
CA ALA A 67 -14.82 15.56 -9.61
C ALA A 67 -14.25 16.23 -8.35
N GLU A 68 -15.00 17.11 -7.72
CA GLU A 68 -14.52 17.98 -6.63
C GLU A 68 -13.91 17.18 -5.47
N ALA A 69 -14.55 16.11 -5.04
CA ALA A 69 -14.02 15.25 -3.97
C ALA A 69 -12.68 14.60 -4.34
N ARG A 70 -12.49 14.20 -5.61
CA ARG A 70 -11.22 13.65 -6.10
C ARG A 70 -10.13 14.71 -6.20
N VAL A 71 -10.47 15.91 -6.65
CA VAL A 71 -9.56 17.06 -6.73
C VAL A 71 -9.02 17.36 -5.32
N GLU A 72 -9.89 17.49 -4.32
CA GLU A 72 -9.48 17.72 -2.95
C GLU A 72 -8.61 16.58 -2.39
N LEU A 73 -8.98 15.32 -2.66
CA LEU A 73 -8.20 14.16 -2.22
C LEU A 73 -6.77 14.18 -2.79
N GLU A 74 -6.62 14.48 -4.08
CA GLU A 74 -5.30 14.52 -4.71
C GLU A 74 -4.49 15.77 -4.34
N ARG A 75 -5.15 16.92 -4.07
CA ARG A 75 -4.49 18.09 -3.46
C ARG A 75 -3.89 17.75 -2.10
N GLY A 76 -4.65 17.08 -1.25
CA GLY A 76 -4.16 16.60 0.04
C GLY A 76 -2.96 15.66 -0.10
N ARG A 77 -3.00 14.71 -1.04
CA ARG A 77 -1.88 13.82 -1.34
C ARG A 77 -0.64 14.56 -1.84
N ARG A 78 -0.84 15.54 -2.71
CA ARG A 78 0.23 16.39 -3.22
C ARG A 78 0.91 17.17 -2.08
N GLU A 79 0.12 17.76 -1.18
CA GLU A 79 0.63 18.48 0.00
C GLU A 79 1.44 17.53 0.91
N ARG A 80 0.93 16.34 1.19
CA ARG A 80 1.64 15.33 1.97
C ARG A 80 2.97 14.93 1.30
N SER A 81 2.99 14.70 -0.01
CA SER A 81 4.19 14.30 -0.76
C SER A 81 5.23 15.42 -0.85
N SER A 82 4.85 16.68 -0.67
CA SER A 82 5.78 17.82 -0.64
C SER A 82 6.60 17.95 0.65
N GLY A 83 6.50 16.97 1.56
CA GLY A 83 7.25 16.92 2.82
C GLY A 83 6.64 17.74 3.97
N ARG A 84 5.36 18.12 3.85
CA ARG A 84 4.60 18.82 4.90
C ARG A 84 3.51 17.89 5.45
N PRO A 85 3.82 16.98 6.39
CA PRO A 85 2.89 15.91 6.81
C PRO A 85 1.55 16.39 7.39
N GLY A 86 1.53 17.55 8.03
CA GLY A 86 0.30 18.15 8.55
C GLY A 86 -0.47 18.97 7.53
N ALA A 87 0.14 19.25 6.37
CA ALA A 87 -0.56 19.85 5.24
C ALA A 87 -1.39 18.75 4.55
N GLY A 88 -2.52 19.11 4.02
CA GLY A 88 -3.44 18.16 3.40
C GLY A 88 -4.58 17.70 4.30
N LEU A 89 -4.54 17.97 5.61
CA LEU A 89 -5.61 17.59 6.54
C LEU A 89 -6.94 18.22 6.13
N THR A 90 -6.95 19.51 5.83
CA THR A 90 -8.14 20.25 5.40
C THR A 90 -8.70 19.73 4.09
N GLU A 91 -7.84 19.45 3.13
CA GLU A 91 -8.20 18.91 1.82
C GLU A 91 -8.79 17.51 1.96
N PHE A 92 -8.22 16.65 2.80
CA PHE A 92 -8.76 15.32 3.06
C PHE A 92 -10.10 15.36 3.80
N GLU A 93 -10.28 16.26 4.79
CA GLU A 93 -11.58 16.47 5.45
C GLU A 93 -12.64 16.94 4.45
N HIS A 94 -12.29 17.87 3.57
CA HIS A 94 -13.18 18.37 2.54
C HIS A 94 -13.53 17.28 1.51
N ALA A 95 -12.53 16.52 1.04
CA ALA A 95 -12.75 15.36 0.17
C ALA A 95 -13.71 14.34 0.81
N PHE A 96 -13.53 14.03 2.10
CA PHE A 96 -14.41 13.14 2.84
C PHE A 96 -15.85 13.65 2.89
N GLN A 97 -16.04 14.93 3.19
CA GLN A 97 -17.38 15.53 3.27
C GLN A 97 -18.07 15.52 1.90
N LEU A 98 -17.37 15.91 0.82
CA LEU A 98 -17.90 15.92 -0.54
C LEU A 98 -18.26 14.50 -1.01
N ALA A 99 -17.38 13.52 -0.76
CA ALA A 99 -17.63 12.11 -1.10
C ALA A 99 -18.86 11.56 -0.36
N ARG A 100 -19.00 11.88 0.94
CA ARG A 100 -20.18 11.48 1.72
C ARG A 100 -21.47 12.15 1.22
N ALA A 101 -21.39 13.41 0.81
CA ALA A 101 -22.54 14.14 0.29
C ALA A 101 -23.02 13.62 -1.08
N SER A 102 -22.08 13.16 -1.92
CA SER A 102 -22.38 12.56 -3.23
C SER A 102 -22.73 11.06 -3.17
N GLY A 103 -22.55 10.40 -2.01
CA GLY A 103 -22.75 8.96 -1.87
C GLY A 103 -21.61 8.11 -2.50
N ASP A 104 -20.44 8.69 -2.76
CA ASP A 104 -19.25 7.96 -3.21
C ASP A 104 -18.52 7.37 -1.99
N ASP A 105 -19.00 6.22 -1.51
CA ASP A 105 -18.45 5.55 -0.35
C ASP A 105 -17.01 5.04 -0.58
N VAL A 106 -16.61 4.72 -1.82
CA VAL A 106 -15.25 4.32 -2.14
C VAL A 106 -14.29 5.47 -1.87
N LEU A 107 -14.64 6.66 -2.38
CA LEU A 107 -13.82 7.85 -2.22
C LEU A 107 -13.84 8.35 -0.77
N ALA A 108 -14.99 8.22 -0.08
CA ALA A 108 -15.11 8.57 1.33
C ALA A 108 -14.18 7.72 2.22
N VAL A 109 -14.11 6.40 1.98
CA VAL A 109 -13.18 5.53 2.72
C VAL A 109 -11.72 5.82 2.37
N ASP A 110 -11.41 6.14 1.11
CA ASP A 110 -10.07 6.57 0.70
C ASP A 110 -9.65 7.87 1.42
N ALA A 111 -10.53 8.87 1.49
CA ALA A 111 -10.26 10.09 2.22
C ALA A 111 -10.11 9.85 3.73
N ALA A 112 -10.95 8.98 4.32
CA ALA A 112 -10.84 8.60 5.73
C ALA A 112 -9.53 7.86 6.04
N HIS A 113 -9.05 7.01 5.12
CA HIS A 113 -7.75 6.37 5.21
C HIS A 113 -6.60 7.39 5.19
N MET A 114 -6.67 8.40 4.32
CA MET A 114 -5.69 9.48 4.32
C MET A 114 -5.73 10.31 5.60
N LEU A 115 -6.92 10.58 6.14
CA LEU A 115 -7.10 11.27 7.43
C LEU A 115 -6.51 10.46 8.60
N ALA A 116 -6.59 9.13 8.55
CA ALA A 116 -5.95 8.27 9.54
C ALA A 116 -4.41 8.37 9.50
N ILE A 117 -3.82 8.70 8.35
CA ILE A 117 -2.37 8.84 8.19
C ILE A 117 -1.86 10.21 8.68
N VAL A 118 -2.64 11.28 8.50
CA VAL A 118 -2.17 12.65 8.76
C VAL A 118 -2.81 13.33 9.97
N GLY A 119 -3.91 12.78 10.51
CA GLY A 119 -4.73 13.36 11.58
C GLY A 119 -4.82 12.45 12.80
N ASP A 120 -6.03 12.33 13.37
CA ASP A 120 -6.33 11.40 14.46
C ASP A 120 -6.40 9.96 13.91
N THR A 121 -5.27 9.25 14.02
CA THR A 121 -5.11 7.91 13.46
C THR A 121 -6.16 6.93 14.01
N GLU A 122 -6.42 6.95 15.32
CA GLU A 122 -7.34 5.99 15.95
C GLU A 122 -8.79 6.25 15.52
N ALA A 123 -9.28 7.49 15.64
CA ALA A 123 -10.65 7.84 15.31
C ALA A 123 -10.96 7.63 13.81
N TRP A 124 -10.05 8.06 12.92
CA TRP A 124 -10.27 7.92 11.49
C TRP A 124 -10.12 6.48 10.99
N THR A 125 -9.19 5.71 11.57
CA THR A 125 -9.08 4.27 11.26
C THR A 125 -10.35 3.54 11.66
N ALA A 126 -10.85 3.75 12.89
CA ALA A 126 -12.10 3.12 13.36
C ALA A 126 -13.27 3.45 12.43
N ARG A 127 -13.41 4.71 12.04
CA ARG A 127 -14.46 5.17 11.13
C ARG A 127 -14.35 4.55 9.73
N ALA A 128 -13.15 4.51 9.16
CA ALA A 128 -12.91 3.92 7.85
C ALA A 128 -13.19 2.41 7.85
N VAL A 129 -12.78 1.69 8.89
CA VAL A 129 -13.06 0.26 9.07
C VAL A 129 -14.56 0.01 9.21
N GLU A 130 -15.29 0.79 10.02
CA GLU A 130 -16.73 0.67 10.16
C GLU A 130 -17.46 0.85 8.82
N MET A 131 -17.09 1.90 8.06
CA MET A 131 -17.65 2.16 6.73
C MET A 131 -17.37 1.00 5.76
N ALA A 132 -16.12 0.54 5.70
CA ALA A 132 -15.75 -0.53 4.79
C ALA A 132 -16.35 -1.90 5.19
N ALA A 133 -16.44 -2.21 6.49
CA ALA A 133 -16.98 -3.48 6.97
C ALA A 133 -18.50 -3.58 6.79
N SER A 134 -19.23 -2.46 6.85
CA SER A 134 -20.69 -2.43 6.67
C SER A 134 -21.13 -2.35 5.21
N ALA A 135 -20.20 -2.21 4.26
CA ALA A 135 -20.53 -2.02 2.86
C ALA A 135 -20.82 -3.35 2.13
N ASP A 136 -21.81 -3.34 1.24
CA ASP A 136 -22.06 -4.43 0.29
C ASP A 136 -21.16 -4.33 -0.96
N ASP A 137 -20.68 -3.14 -1.30
CA ASP A 137 -19.82 -2.89 -2.46
C ASP A 137 -18.40 -3.43 -2.22
N PRO A 138 -17.91 -4.39 -3.04
CA PRO A 138 -16.55 -4.92 -2.92
C PRO A 138 -15.46 -3.85 -3.06
N GLY A 139 -15.71 -2.78 -3.81
CA GLY A 139 -14.77 -1.67 -3.97
C GLY A 139 -14.58 -0.87 -2.68
N VAL A 140 -15.62 -0.78 -1.84
CA VAL A 140 -15.55 -0.17 -0.50
C VAL A 140 -14.89 -1.15 0.47
N ARG A 141 -15.31 -2.43 0.49
CA ARG A 141 -14.71 -3.46 1.35
C ARG A 141 -13.22 -3.71 1.08
N TYR A 142 -12.77 -3.51 -0.16
CA TYR A 142 -11.37 -3.56 -0.52
C TYR A 142 -10.48 -2.79 0.47
N TRP A 143 -10.95 -1.65 0.99
CA TRP A 143 -10.17 -0.80 1.89
C TRP A 143 -9.86 -1.44 3.24
N LEU A 144 -10.57 -2.51 3.63
CA LEU A 144 -10.23 -3.25 4.84
C LEU A 144 -8.79 -3.81 4.80
N GLY A 145 -8.32 -4.23 3.62
CA GLY A 145 -6.94 -4.69 3.45
C GLY A 145 -5.90 -3.63 3.84
N PRO A 146 -5.86 -2.46 3.17
CA PRO A 146 -4.96 -1.36 3.53
C PRO A 146 -5.12 -0.87 4.98
N LEU A 147 -6.36 -0.72 5.47
CA LEU A 147 -6.63 -0.23 6.82
C LEU A 147 -6.08 -1.18 7.89
N TYR A 148 -6.40 -2.46 7.82
CA TYR A 148 -5.87 -3.45 8.77
C TYR A 148 -4.35 -3.63 8.64
N ASN A 149 -3.79 -3.49 7.43
CA ASN A 149 -2.34 -3.50 7.25
C ASN A 149 -1.68 -2.34 8.02
N ASN A 150 -2.22 -1.13 7.94
CA ASN A 150 -1.68 0.02 8.67
C ASN A 150 -1.83 -0.16 10.19
N VAL A 151 -2.97 -0.67 10.67
CA VAL A 151 -3.15 -1.02 12.09
C VAL A 151 -2.11 -2.05 12.53
N GLY A 152 -1.87 -3.06 11.70
CA GLY A 152 -0.88 -4.10 11.98
C GLY A 152 0.53 -3.54 12.13
N TRP A 153 0.97 -2.68 11.22
CA TRP A 153 2.29 -2.06 11.29
C TRP A 153 2.42 -1.12 12.48
N SER A 154 1.42 -0.29 12.79
CA SER A 154 1.45 0.56 13.98
C SER A 154 1.64 -0.26 15.26
N ARG A 155 0.86 -1.34 15.42
CA ARG A 155 0.98 -2.24 16.59
C ARG A 155 2.32 -2.97 16.63
N TYR A 156 2.84 -3.38 15.46
CA TYR A 156 4.13 -4.03 15.36
C TYR A 156 5.27 -3.11 15.81
N GLU A 157 5.25 -1.85 15.38
CA GLU A 157 6.21 -0.82 15.78
C GLU A 157 6.12 -0.49 17.27
N ASP A 158 4.92 -0.52 17.85
CA ASP A 158 4.67 -0.36 19.29
C ASP A 158 5.06 -1.61 20.12
N GLY A 159 5.51 -2.70 19.48
CA GLY A 159 5.89 -3.95 20.15
C GLY A 159 4.72 -4.88 20.48
N ASP A 160 3.49 -4.53 20.09
CA ASP A 160 2.30 -5.41 20.22
C ASP A 160 2.23 -6.40 19.05
N ALA A 161 3.14 -7.38 19.06
CA ALA A 161 3.19 -8.39 18.02
C ALA A 161 1.92 -9.27 17.94
N ALA A 162 1.21 -9.45 19.04
CA ALA A 162 -0.04 -10.22 19.05
C ALA A 162 -1.17 -9.44 18.37
N GLY A 163 -1.35 -8.18 18.72
CA GLY A 163 -2.32 -7.31 18.08
C GLY A 163 -1.97 -7.04 16.60
N ALA A 164 -0.67 -6.96 16.26
CA ALA A 164 -0.20 -6.87 14.89
C ALA A 164 -0.61 -8.10 14.07
N LEU A 165 -0.38 -9.32 14.60
CA LEU A 165 -0.76 -10.57 13.96
C LEU A 165 -2.26 -10.63 13.68
N ASP A 166 -3.10 -10.22 14.64
CA ASP A 166 -4.56 -10.21 14.46
C ASP A 166 -4.96 -9.26 13.33
N ALA A 167 -4.39 -8.05 13.30
CA ALA A 167 -4.67 -7.07 12.26
C ALA A 167 -4.17 -7.54 10.88
N PHE A 168 -2.96 -8.09 10.77
CA PHE A 168 -2.44 -8.61 9.51
C PHE A 168 -3.24 -9.80 8.96
N LYS A 169 -3.77 -10.67 9.82
CA LYS A 169 -4.69 -11.74 9.42
C LYS A 169 -5.99 -11.19 8.84
N LEU A 170 -6.54 -10.12 9.42
CA LEU A 170 -7.72 -9.44 8.88
C LEU A 170 -7.41 -8.79 7.52
N ALA A 171 -6.22 -8.19 7.38
CA ALA A 171 -5.75 -7.64 6.11
C ALA A 171 -5.65 -8.74 5.04
N LEU A 172 -5.01 -9.88 5.35
CA LEU A 172 -4.86 -11.01 4.45
C LEU A 172 -6.23 -11.56 4.02
N ALA A 173 -7.14 -11.82 4.96
CA ALA A 173 -8.49 -12.31 4.67
C ALA A 173 -9.28 -11.33 3.77
N SER A 174 -9.11 -10.02 3.96
CA SER A 174 -9.70 -9.01 3.09
C SER A 174 -9.12 -9.06 1.68
N ARG A 175 -7.78 -9.17 1.55
CA ARG A 175 -7.11 -9.29 0.26
C ARG A 175 -7.53 -10.55 -0.51
N GLU A 176 -7.65 -11.68 0.17
CA GLU A 176 -8.11 -12.94 -0.43
C GLU A 176 -9.54 -12.85 -0.97
N ARG A 177 -10.39 -12.07 -0.31
CA ARG A 177 -11.81 -11.96 -0.67
C ARG A 177 -12.09 -10.90 -1.73
N ASP A 178 -11.49 -9.71 -1.59
CA ASP A 178 -11.93 -8.50 -2.30
C ASP A 178 -10.83 -7.86 -3.19
N ASP A 179 -9.58 -8.33 -3.16
CA ASP A 179 -8.49 -7.76 -3.95
C ASP A 179 -8.08 -8.71 -5.10
N PRO A 180 -8.23 -8.32 -6.36
CA PRO A 180 -7.85 -9.16 -7.49
C PRO A 180 -6.34 -9.23 -7.73
N ARG A 181 -5.52 -8.45 -6.99
CA ARG A 181 -4.07 -8.36 -7.18
C ARG A 181 -3.35 -9.39 -6.32
N PRO A 182 -2.75 -10.43 -6.94
CA PRO A 182 -2.11 -11.49 -6.18
C PRO A 182 -0.93 -11.01 -5.32
N TYR A 183 -0.14 -10.07 -5.82
CA TYR A 183 1.02 -9.54 -5.10
C TYR A 183 0.64 -8.87 -3.77
N GLU A 184 -0.45 -8.10 -3.75
CA GLU A 184 -0.94 -7.45 -2.53
C GLU A 184 -1.36 -8.45 -1.44
N ARG A 185 -1.85 -9.61 -1.85
CA ARG A 185 -2.16 -10.72 -0.94
C ARG A 185 -0.86 -11.28 -0.32
N GLU A 186 0.18 -11.46 -1.12
CA GLU A 186 1.45 -11.99 -0.62
C GLU A 186 2.15 -10.96 0.30
N ILE A 187 2.03 -9.68 0.04
CA ILE A 187 2.49 -8.64 0.98
C ILE A 187 1.75 -8.72 2.33
N ALA A 188 0.45 -9.00 2.32
CA ALA A 188 -0.28 -9.22 3.57
C ALA A 188 0.17 -10.51 4.30
N ARG A 189 0.44 -11.60 3.56
CA ARG A 189 1.00 -12.85 4.11
C ARG A 189 2.39 -12.64 4.69
N TYR A 190 3.24 -11.91 4.00
CA TYR A 190 4.55 -11.46 4.48
C TYR A 190 4.45 -10.77 5.85
N ALA A 191 3.52 -9.84 6.01
CA ALA A 191 3.32 -9.14 7.28
C ALA A 191 2.85 -10.09 8.41
N VAL A 192 2.01 -11.09 8.08
CA VAL A 192 1.64 -12.16 9.02
C VAL A 192 2.86 -12.94 9.48
N GLY A 193 3.76 -13.33 8.56
CA GLY A 193 5.01 -14.03 8.89
C GLY A 193 5.90 -13.22 9.83
N LYS A 194 6.08 -11.92 9.57
CA LYS A 194 6.86 -11.03 10.45
C LYS A 194 6.31 -11.00 11.89
N ALA A 195 4.99 -10.87 12.04
CA ALA A 195 4.37 -10.86 13.36
C ALA A 195 4.49 -12.23 14.06
N LEU A 196 4.39 -13.34 13.32
CA LEU A 196 4.61 -14.68 13.86
C LEU A 196 6.05 -14.85 14.40
N ARG A 197 7.05 -14.42 13.63
CA ARG A 197 8.45 -14.45 14.11
C ARG A 197 8.64 -13.60 15.36
N ALA A 198 8.07 -12.42 15.43
CA ALA A 198 8.14 -11.56 16.62
C ALA A 198 7.52 -12.20 17.86
N LEU A 199 6.57 -13.12 17.70
CA LEU A 199 5.97 -13.93 18.74
C LEU A 199 6.76 -15.21 19.09
N GLY A 200 7.93 -15.44 18.46
CA GLY A 200 8.73 -16.65 18.64
C GLY A 200 8.14 -17.89 17.91
N ARG A 201 7.19 -17.70 17.00
CA ARG A 201 6.54 -18.76 16.21
C ARG A 201 7.24 -18.94 14.86
N ALA A 202 8.55 -19.19 14.91
CA ALA A 202 9.43 -19.16 13.74
C ALA A 202 9.07 -20.22 12.67
N ASP A 203 8.59 -21.41 13.06
CA ASP A 203 8.14 -22.43 12.08
C ASP A 203 6.95 -21.95 11.26
N GLU A 204 6.00 -21.25 11.90
CA GLU A 204 4.82 -20.73 11.22
C GLU A 204 5.16 -19.49 10.38
N ALA A 205 6.14 -18.69 10.82
CA ALA A 205 6.66 -17.57 10.05
C ALA A 205 7.33 -18.06 8.76
N ALA A 206 8.23 -19.05 8.87
CA ALA A 206 8.89 -19.64 7.72
C ALA A 206 7.88 -20.22 6.72
N ALA A 207 6.85 -20.94 7.19
CA ALA A 207 5.81 -21.48 6.32
C ALA A 207 5.07 -20.36 5.55
N ALA A 208 4.75 -19.23 6.21
CA ALA A 208 4.11 -18.11 5.55
C ALA A 208 5.00 -17.46 4.47
N HIS A 209 6.29 -17.28 4.76
CA HIS A 209 7.22 -16.70 3.79
C HIS A 209 7.63 -17.67 2.67
N GLU A 210 7.66 -19.00 2.94
CA GLU A 210 7.80 -20.03 1.91
C GLU A 210 6.63 -19.98 0.90
N GLU A 211 5.39 -19.75 1.36
CA GLU A 211 4.23 -19.56 0.47
C GLU A 211 4.39 -18.29 -0.40
N CYS A 212 4.88 -17.17 0.17
CA CYS A 212 5.17 -15.96 -0.60
C CYS A 212 6.20 -16.23 -1.71
N LEU A 213 7.28 -16.93 -1.37
CA LEU A 213 8.34 -17.27 -2.32
C LEU A 213 7.86 -18.27 -3.39
N ALA A 214 7.04 -19.25 -3.03
CA ALA A 214 6.44 -20.19 -3.98
C ALA A 214 5.52 -19.47 -4.98
N TRP A 215 4.72 -18.53 -4.50
CA TRP A 215 3.91 -17.68 -5.37
C TRP A 215 4.80 -16.84 -6.30
N ALA A 216 5.84 -16.16 -5.78
CA ALA A 216 6.75 -15.34 -6.57
C ALA A 216 7.41 -16.15 -7.70
N ALA A 217 7.89 -17.36 -7.40
CA ALA A 217 8.45 -18.28 -8.37
C ALA A 217 7.45 -18.68 -9.47
N ALA A 218 6.21 -18.96 -9.09
CA ALA A 218 5.15 -19.32 -10.04
C ALA A 218 4.72 -18.13 -10.93
N ALA A 219 4.81 -16.92 -10.38
CA ALA A 219 4.50 -15.68 -11.10
C ALA A 219 5.67 -15.13 -11.94
N GLY A 220 6.87 -15.72 -11.82
CA GLY A 220 8.07 -15.19 -12.46
C GLY A 220 8.56 -13.87 -11.87
N VAL A 221 8.25 -13.63 -10.60
CA VAL A 221 8.66 -12.45 -9.84
C VAL A 221 9.81 -12.81 -8.92
N GLU A 222 10.83 -11.96 -8.85
CA GLU A 222 11.90 -12.08 -7.86
C GLU A 222 11.74 -10.96 -6.83
N ASP A 223 11.69 -11.34 -5.55
CA ASP A 223 11.51 -10.41 -4.43
C ASP A 223 12.55 -10.68 -3.34
N GLY A 224 13.50 -9.75 -3.19
CA GLY A 224 14.57 -9.86 -2.20
C GLY A 224 14.08 -9.80 -0.76
N TYR A 225 12.94 -9.14 -0.51
CA TYR A 225 12.37 -9.07 0.84
C TYR A 225 11.78 -10.40 1.31
N PHE A 226 11.22 -11.23 0.41
CA PHE A 226 10.78 -12.58 0.77
C PHE A 226 11.97 -13.47 1.15
N HIS A 227 13.08 -13.33 0.46
CA HIS A 227 14.32 -14.03 0.81
C HIS A 227 14.91 -13.54 2.13
N GLU A 228 14.87 -12.23 2.41
CA GLU A 228 15.32 -11.68 3.70
C GLU A 228 14.56 -12.29 4.86
N GLU A 229 13.22 -12.30 4.80
CA GLU A 229 12.42 -12.82 5.90
C GLU A 229 12.64 -14.31 6.13
N LEU A 230 12.82 -15.11 5.06
CA LEU A 230 13.20 -16.52 5.20
C LEU A 230 14.58 -16.70 5.82
N ALA A 231 15.55 -15.84 5.51
CA ALA A 231 16.85 -15.87 6.16
C ALA A 231 16.74 -15.66 7.68
N GLU A 232 15.93 -14.71 8.10
CA GLU A 232 15.67 -14.43 9.52
C GLU A 232 14.90 -15.56 10.21
N ASP A 233 13.90 -16.14 9.54
CA ASP A 233 13.11 -17.25 10.08
C ASP A 233 13.99 -18.49 10.28
N TYR A 234 14.78 -18.86 9.27
CA TYR A 234 15.68 -20.01 9.34
C TYR A 234 16.79 -19.81 10.36
N ALA A 235 17.30 -18.58 10.53
CA ALA A 235 18.22 -18.26 11.61
C ALA A 235 17.59 -18.48 12.99
N ALA A 236 16.34 -18.05 13.18
CA ALA A 236 15.58 -18.27 14.41
C ALA A 236 15.35 -19.77 14.69
N LEU A 237 15.28 -20.59 13.64
CA LEU A 237 15.14 -22.05 13.70
C LEU A 237 16.50 -22.79 13.79
N SER A 238 17.63 -22.07 13.85
CA SER A 238 18.99 -22.64 13.80
C SER A 238 19.26 -23.45 12.52
N ARG A 239 18.59 -23.10 11.42
CA ARG A 239 18.81 -23.67 10.08
C ARG A 239 19.85 -22.82 9.32
N ASP A 240 21.07 -22.77 9.83
CA ASP A 240 22.11 -21.82 9.39
C ASP A 240 22.46 -21.91 7.89
N ALA A 241 22.40 -23.11 7.30
CA ALA A 241 22.69 -23.27 5.87
C ALA A 241 21.62 -22.60 4.99
N ASP A 242 20.35 -22.80 5.32
CA ASP A 242 19.21 -22.22 4.61
C ASP A 242 19.17 -20.69 4.83
N ALA A 243 19.39 -20.24 6.06
CA ALA A 243 19.49 -18.81 6.39
C ALA A 243 20.56 -18.11 5.54
N ARG A 244 21.74 -18.74 5.40
CA ARG A 244 22.85 -18.20 4.61
C ARG A 244 22.55 -18.11 3.13
N GLU A 245 21.89 -19.13 2.56
CA GLU A 245 21.49 -19.15 1.16
C GLU A 245 20.52 -18.01 0.87
N HIS A 246 19.46 -17.89 1.68
CA HIS A 246 18.44 -16.86 1.51
C HIS A 246 18.99 -15.45 1.75
N ALA A 247 19.87 -15.24 2.73
CA ALA A 247 20.51 -13.94 2.97
C ALA A 247 21.35 -13.48 1.76
N ARG A 248 22.09 -14.38 1.11
CA ARG A 248 22.83 -14.06 -0.11
C ARG A 248 21.89 -13.68 -1.25
N ARG A 249 20.80 -14.43 -1.42
CA ARG A 249 19.85 -14.12 -2.48
C ARG A 249 19.16 -12.78 -2.24
N ALA A 250 18.80 -12.44 -1.01
CA ALA A 250 18.27 -11.12 -0.65
C ALA A 250 19.23 -9.99 -1.05
N LEU A 251 20.53 -10.13 -0.70
CA LEU A 251 21.56 -9.14 -1.07
C LEU A 251 21.75 -8.99 -2.58
N GLU A 252 21.65 -10.09 -3.34
CA GLU A 252 21.73 -10.05 -4.82
C GLU A 252 20.56 -9.29 -5.45
N LEU A 253 19.35 -9.44 -4.89
CA LEU A 253 18.13 -8.87 -5.44
C LEU A 253 17.87 -7.41 -4.98
N THR A 254 18.57 -6.95 -3.93
CA THR A 254 18.42 -5.58 -3.40
C THR A 254 19.76 -4.87 -3.29
N PRO A 255 20.55 -4.74 -4.38
CA PRO A 255 21.91 -4.20 -4.33
C PRO A 255 22.00 -2.71 -3.99
N ASP A 256 20.97 -1.94 -4.32
CA ASP A 256 20.92 -0.48 -4.20
C ASP A 256 20.16 0.00 -2.95
N ASP A 257 20.01 -0.88 -1.94
CA ASP A 257 19.32 -0.51 -0.70
C ASP A 257 20.24 0.36 0.18
N ASP A 258 19.73 1.55 0.57
CA ASP A 258 20.45 2.52 1.40
C ASP A 258 20.39 2.18 2.92
N ASP A 259 19.60 1.18 3.34
CA ASP A 259 19.54 0.75 4.74
C ASP A 259 20.77 -0.05 5.14
N SER A 260 21.78 0.68 5.63
CA SER A 260 23.05 0.09 6.06
C SER A 260 22.90 -0.92 7.20
N SER A 261 21.90 -0.78 8.07
CA SER A 261 21.66 -1.70 9.20
C SER A 261 21.07 -3.02 8.71
N ARG A 262 20.13 -2.96 7.79
CA ARG A 262 19.54 -4.10 7.10
C ARG A 262 20.61 -4.89 6.33
N ILE A 263 21.42 -4.19 5.53
CA ILE A 263 22.50 -4.79 4.74
C ILE A 263 23.55 -5.45 5.66
N ALA A 264 23.95 -4.82 6.75
CA ALA A 264 24.90 -5.39 7.72
C ALA A 264 24.34 -6.68 8.35
N ARG A 265 23.06 -6.72 8.70
CA ARG A 265 22.39 -7.90 9.23
C ARG A 265 22.37 -9.05 8.22
N LEU A 266 21.99 -8.78 6.97
CA LEU A 266 21.98 -9.78 5.89
C LEU A 266 23.39 -10.32 5.60
N ARG A 267 24.43 -9.48 5.59
CA ARG A 267 25.84 -9.92 5.44
C ARG A 267 26.27 -10.83 6.59
N SER A 268 25.87 -10.51 7.82
CA SER A 268 26.13 -11.38 8.97
C SER A 268 25.48 -12.74 8.80
N LEU A 269 24.23 -12.81 8.37
CA LEU A 269 23.52 -14.07 8.09
C LEU A 269 24.16 -14.83 6.91
N ALA A 270 24.59 -14.13 5.87
CA ALA A 270 25.26 -14.71 4.70
C ALA A 270 26.64 -15.33 5.05
N GLY A 271 27.19 -15.02 6.23
CA GLY A 271 28.53 -15.43 6.65
C GLY A 271 29.65 -14.58 6.05
N ASP A 272 29.32 -13.42 5.50
CA ASP A 272 30.26 -12.42 5.00
C ASP A 272 30.60 -11.46 6.14
N ILE A 273 31.32 -11.97 7.16
CA ILE A 273 31.93 -11.14 8.19
C ILE A 273 33.12 -10.46 7.53
N ASP A 274 33.18 -9.15 7.57
CA ASP A 274 34.19 -8.28 6.97
C ASP A 274 35.60 -8.93 6.95
N ARG A 275 36.12 -9.09 5.77
CA ARG A 275 37.56 -9.29 5.54
C ARG A 275 38.22 -7.98 5.22
#